data_b1e2d380caa4bf027fab15c5cca2a391
#
_entry.id   b1e2d380caa4bf027fab15c5cca2a391
#
_cell.length_a   1.000
_cell.length_b   1.000
_cell.length_c   1.000
_cell.angle_alpha   90.00
_cell.angle_beta   90.00
_cell.angle_gamma   90.00
#
_symmetry.space_group_name_H-M   'P 1'
#
loop_
_entity.id
_entity.type
_entity.pdbx_description
1 polymer ?
#
loop_
_entity_poly.entity_id
_entity_poly.type
_entity_poly.pdbx_seq_one_letter_code
_entity_poly.pdbx_strand_id
1 'polypeptide(L)'
;MRFKDKVALITAAASGIGRASADIMAAEGALVVMVDKDESKLSGAVTAINKGIAAHGGAAEAIPADALDEAQVNALVADIARRHGRIDFLVNAVGGSTIIADPAATTEKLTLAEWQALLHFNLTGTFLFTHAVLPVMQRQKSGKIVNLASIAGRGLSEASSSAYATAKGGIAAFTKKLAMEQGPNGINVNAIAPATTLTERIGPRWHQKPPEEREADINRTPLRRMGLASDQAKVLCFLASSDADFVTGLTIDVTGGI
;
A
#
# COMPACT_ATOMS: atom_id res chain seq x y z
N MET A 1 5.48 -1.75 -21.94
CA MET A 1 4.46 -1.46 -20.91
C MET A 1 4.23 -2.72 -20.10
N ARG A 2 4.65 -2.72 -18.84
CA ARG A 2 4.60 -3.91 -17.94
C ARG A 2 3.17 -4.32 -17.58
N PHE A 3 2.22 -3.38 -17.62
CA PHE A 3 0.85 -3.57 -17.11
C PHE A 3 -0.22 -3.47 -18.20
N LYS A 4 0.16 -3.54 -19.47
CA LYS A 4 -0.79 -3.46 -20.58
C LYS A 4 -1.89 -4.52 -20.47
N ASP A 5 -3.15 -4.09 -20.64
CA ASP A 5 -4.35 -4.92 -20.60
C ASP A 5 -4.57 -5.64 -19.23
N LYS A 6 -4.05 -5.07 -18.14
CA LYS A 6 -4.17 -5.57 -16.77
C LYS A 6 -5.08 -4.68 -15.94
N VAL A 7 -5.71 -5.28 -14.93
CA VAL A 7 -6.57 -4.59 -13.95
C VAL A 7 -5.87 -4.57 -12.60
N ALA A 8 -5.59 -3.37 -12.09
CA ALA A 8 -4.98 -3.16 -10.78
C ALA A 8 -6.00 -2.53 -9.81
N LEU A 9 -6.17 -3.13 -8.65
CA LEU A 9 -6.95 -2.58 -7.54
C LEU A 9 -5.99 -2.02 -6.49
N ILE A 10 -6.07 -0.71 -6.21
CA ILE A 10 -5.16 -0.03 -5.29
C ILE A 10 -5.97 0.68 -4.20
N THR A 11 -5.71 0.36 -2.95
CA THR A 11 -6.37 0.97 -1.78
C THR A 11 -5.58 2.17 -1.27
N ALA A 12 -6.23 3.13 -0.58
CA ALA A 12 -5.66 4.42 -0.18
C ALA A 12 -4.96 5.14 -1.35
N ALA A 13 -5.60 5.13 -2.50
CA ALA A 13 -4.99 5.53 -3.76
C ALA A 13 -5.14 7.03 -4.07
N ALA A 14 -5.82 7.81 -3.24
CA ALA A 14 -5.96 9.25 -3.44
C ALA A 14 -4.66 10.03 -3.20
N SER A 15 -3.70 9.47 -2.45
CA SER A 15 -2.44 10.13 -2.09
C SER A 15 -1.30 9.14 -1.79
N GLY A 16 -0.10 9.66 -1.58
CA GLY A 16 1.05 8.91 -1.08
C GLY A 16 1.50 7.77 -1.98
N ILE A 17 1.87 6.64 -1.34
CA ILE A 17 2.43 5.48 -2.03
C ILE A 17 1.39 4.83 -2.96
N GLY A 18 0.13 4.74 -2.52
CA GLY A 18 -0.97 4.20 -3.33
C GLY A 18 -1.17 5.01 -4.62
N ARG A 19 -1.20 6.35 -4.50
CA ARG A 19 -1.30 7.25 -5.66
C ARG A 19 -0.10 7.14 -6.59
N ALA A 20 1.12 7.18 -6.06
CA ALA A 20 2.33 7.05 -6.89
C ALA A 20 2.39 5.69 -7.62
N SER A 21 1.86 4.62 -7.02
CA SER A 21 1.75 3.32 -7.66
C SER A 21 0.71 3.33 -8.78
N ALA A 22 -0.44 4.00 -8.56
CA ALA A 22 -1.48 4.18 -9.57
C ALA A 22 -0.96 4.96 -10.78
N ASP A 23 -0.20 6.06 -10.55
CA ASP A 23 0.42 6.86 -11.62
C ASP A 23 1.33 5.99 -12.51
N ILE A 24 2.19 5.15 -11.90
CA ILE A 24 3.11 4.28 -12.65
C ILE A 24 2.34 3.19 -13.40
N MET A 25 1.43 2.47 -12.73
CA MET A 25 0.70 1.37 -13.36
C MET A 25 -0.17 1.84 -14.53
N ALA A 26 -0.87 2.98 -14.37
CA ALA A 26 -1.68 3.56 -15.43
C ALA A 26 -0.82 4.06 -16.60
N ALA A 27 0.31 4.74 -16.33
CA ALA A 27 1.24 5.16 -17.38
C ALA A 27 1.84 3.98 -18.15
N GLU A 28 1.90 2.80 -17.53
CA GLU A 28 2.38 1.56 -18.14
C GLU A 28 1.25 0.65 -18.66
N GLY A 29 0.04 1.19 -18.87
CA GLY A 29 -1.03 0.57 -19.62
C GLY A 29 -2.07 -0.20 -18.80
N ALA A 30 -2.06 -0.15 -17.48
CA ALA A 30 -3.10 -0.76 -16.65
C ALA A 30 -4.40 0.05 -16.65
N LEU A 31 -5.52 -0.64 -16.48
CA LEU A 31 -6.70 -0.07 -15.87
C LEU A 31 -6.52 -0.10 -14.35
N VAL A 32 -6.46 1.05 -13.72
CA VAL A 32 -6.25 1.17 -12.27
C VAL A 32 -7.54 1.56 -11.58
N VAL A 33 -8.10 0.64 -10.81
CA VAL A 33 -9.23 0.92 -9.92
C VAL A 33 -8.68 1.45 -8.59
N MET A 34 -8.91 2.73 -8.37
CA MET A 34 -8.43 3.46 -7.20
C MET A 34 -9.51 3.53 -6.14
N VAL A 35 -9.20 3.08 -4.92
CA VAL A 35 -10.12 3.10 -3.78
C VAL A 35 -9.58 3.99 -2.67
N ASP A 36 -10.40 4.90 -2.20
CA ASP A 36 -10.13 5.74 -1.03
C ASP A 36 -11.47 6.20 -0.41
N LYS A 37 -11.45 6.54 0.87
CA LYS A 37 -12.63 7.12 1.54
C LYS A 37 -12.82 8.62 1.28
N ASP A 38 -11.76 9.33 0.87
CA ASP A 38 -11.80 10.75 0.50
C ASP A 38 -12.17 10.88 -0.99
N GLU A 39 -13.47 10.90 -1.26
CA GLU A 39 -14.02 10.95 -2.62
C GLU A 39 -13.51 12.15 -3.43
N SER A 40 -13.38 13.32 -2.80
CA SER A 40 -12.91 14.54 -3.49
C SER A 40 -11.46 14.41 -3.94
N LYS A 41 -10.56 13.95 -3.05
CA LYS A 41 -9.16 13.72 -3.42
C LYS A 41 -9.03 12.61 -4.43
N LEU A 42 -9.82 11.53 -4.28
CA LEU A 42 -9.79 10.39 -5.17
C LEU A 42 -10.19 10.80 -6.60
N SER A 43 -11.27 11.55 -6.77
CA SER A 43 -11.74 12.05 -8.07
C SER A 43 -10.72 12.99 -8.72
N GLY A 44 -10.11 13.88 -7.94
CA GLY A 44 -9.03 14.75 -8.41
C GLY A 44 -7.80 13.94 -8.86
N ALA A 45 -7.46 12.89 -8.12
CA ALA A 45 -6.38 11.99 -8.45
C ALA A 45 -6.60 11.26 -9.78
N VAL A 46 -7.77 10.67 -9.97
CA VAL A 46 -8.16 9.97 -11.20
C VAL A 46 -8.15 10.92 -12.40
N THR A 47 -8.71 12.12 -12.24
CA THR A 47 -8.71 13.15 -13.30
C THR A 47 -7.29 13.50 -13.73
N ALA A 48 -6.38 13.70 -12.78
CA ALA A 48 -4.98 14.03 -13.06
C ALA A 48 -4.24 12.89 -13.78
N ILE A 49 -4.46 11.62 -13.36
CA ILE A 49 -3.88 10.46 -14.04
C ILE A 49 -4.38 10.40 -15.47
N ASN A 50 -5.70 10.37 -15.69
CA ASN A 50 -6.29 10.21 -17.02
C ASN A 50 -5.86 11.31 -17.99
N LYS A 51 -5.69 12.55 -17.49
CA LYS A 51 -5.13 13.64 -18.29
C LYS A 51 -3.68 13.41 -18.71
N GLY A 52 -2.88 12.83 -17.81
CA GLY A 52 -1.44 12.60 -18.05
C GLY A 52 -1.15 11.41 -18.97
N ILE A 53 -2.04 10.40 -19.05
CA ILE A 53 -1.82 9.16 -19.76
C ILE A 53 -2.63 9.00 -21.06
N ALA A 54 -3.35 10.01 -21.49
CA ALA A 54 -4.26 9.96 -22.64
C ALA A 54 -3.64 9.34 -23.93
N ALA A 55 -2.31 9.35 -24.06
CA ALA A 55 -1.59 8.78 -25.20
C ALA A 55 -1.07 7.33 -24.98
N HIS A 56 -1.24 6.72 -23.78
CA HIS A 56 -0.54 5.50 -23.40
C HIS A 56 -1.44 4.26 -23.17
N GLY A 57 -2.75 4.39 -23.37
CA GLY A 57 -3.69 3.24 -23.36
C GLY A 57 -4.04 2.69 -21.96
N GLY A 58 -3.51 3.26 -20.90
CA GLY A 58 -3.98 2.97 -19.52
C GLY A 58 -5.18 3.85 -19.15
N ALA A 59 -5.79 3.56 -17.99
CA ALA A 59 -6.89 4.35 -17.42
C ALA A 59 -6.90 4.25 -15.89
N ALA A 60 -7.51 5.23 -15.25
CA ALA A 60 -7.84 5.17 -13.83
C ALA A 60 -9.33 5.40 -13.62
N GLU A 61 -9.93 4.69 -12.66
CA GLU A 61 -11.31 4.89 -12.21
C GLU A 61 -11.36 4.98 -10.68
N ALA A 62 -12.31 5.76 -10.15
CA ALA A 62 -12.50 5.98 -8.73
C ALA A 62 -13.65 5.14 -8.20
N ILE A 63 -13.42 4.46 -7.06
CA ILE A 63 -14.49 3.85 -6.26
C ILE A 63 -14.33 4.35 -4.82
N PRO A 64 -15.13 5.33 -4.37
CA PRO A 64 -15.14 5.75 -2.97
C PRO A 64 -15.61 4.61 -2.07
N ALA A 65 -14.80 4.22 -1.07
CA ALA A 65 -15.18 3.21 -0.09
C ALA A 65 -14.31 3.30 1.17
N ASP A 66 -14.88 2.90 2.31
CA ASP A 66 -14.11 2.65 3.52
C ASP A 66 -13.51 1.25 3.46
N ALA A 67 -12.17 1.18 3.49
CA ALA A 67 -11.42 -0.06 3.46
C ALA A 67 -11.64 -0.96 4.70
N LEU A 68 -12.31 -0.46 5.73
CA LEU A 68 -12.64 -1.18 6.95
C LEU A 68 -14.10 -1.66 6.98
N ASP A 69 -14.90 -1.31 5.97
CA ASP A 69 -16.27 -1.80 5.81
C ASP A 69 -16.27 -3.04 4.90
N GLU A 70 -16.43 -4.21 5.50
CA GLU A 70 -16.42 -5.50 4.79
C GLU A 70 -17.48 -5.57 3.69
N ALA A 71 -18.66 -5.01 3.92
CA ALA A 71 -19.74 -5.06 2.93
C ALA A 71 -19.41 -4.21 1.70
N GLN A 72 -18.85 -3.00 1.90
CA GLN A 72 -18.39 -2.14 0.81
C GLN A 72 -17.24 -2.82 0.04
N VAL A 73 -16.26 -3.39 0.74
CA VAL A 73 -15.12 -4.09 0.12
C VAL A 73 -15.60 -5.26 -0.74
N ASN A 74 -16.49 -6.10 -0.22
CA ASN A 74 -17.04 -7.24 -0.97
C ASN A 74 -17.83 -6.77 -2.20
N ALA A 75 -18.67 -5.75 -2.06
CA ALA A 75 -19.47 -5.21 -3.14
C ALA A 75 -18.61 -4.62 -4.27
N LEU A 76 -17.59 -3.80 -3.92
CA LEU A 76 -16.72 -3.20 -4.94
C LEU A 76 -15.86 -4.24 -5.67
N VAL A 77 -15.33 -5.24 -4.97
CA VAL A 77 -14.54 -6.31 -5.61
C VAL A 77 -15.41 -7.15 -6.56
N ALA A 78 -16.65 -7.47 -6.15
CA ALA A 78 -17.60 -8.16 -7.01
C ALA A 78 -17.97 -7.34 -8.25
N ASP A 79 -18.17 -6.03 -8.10
CA ASP A 79 -18.45 -5.13 -9.22
C ASP A 79 -17.27 -5.02 -10.20
N ILE A 80 -16.04 -4.87 -9.70
CA ILE A 80 -14.83 -4.86 -10.52
C ILE A 80 -14.71 -6.17 -11.31
N ALA A 81 -14.86 -7.32 -10.65
CA ALA A 81 -14.79 -8.62 -11.29
C ALA A 81 -15.89 -8.80 -12.36
N ARG A 82 -17.11 -8.30 -12.11
CA ARG A 82 -18.23 -8.32 -13.08
C ARG A 82 -17.95 -7.44 -14.30
N ARG A 83 -17.45 -6.20 -14.12
CA ARG A 83 -17.21 -5.23 -15.19
C ARG A 83 -15.98 -5.55 -16.03
N HIS A 84 -14.91 -5.98 -15.41
CA HIS A 84 -13.63 -6.16 -16.08
C HIS A 84 -13.23 -7.63 -16.27
N GLY A 85 -13.96 -8.57 -15.67
CA GLY A 85 -13.72 -10.01 -15.80
C GLY A 85 -12.47 -10.51 -15.04
N ARG A 86 -11.65 -9.61 -14.49
CA ARG A 86 -10.36 -9.93 -13.86
C ARG A 86 -9.92 -8.90 -12.83
N ILE A 87 -9.04 -9.33 -11.92
CA ILE A 87 -8.20 -8.47 -11.08
C ILE A 87 -6.80 -9.09 -11.09
N ASP A 88 -5.83 -8.43 -11.70
CA ASP A 88 -4.47 -8.96 -11.83
C ASP A 88 -3.60 -8.58 -10.64
N PHE A 89 -3.80 -7.39 -10.12
CA PHE A 89 -3.00 -6.84 -9.03
C PHE A 89 -3.87 -6.29 -7.91
N LEU A 90 -3.47 -6.58 -6.66
CA LEU A 90 -3.97 -5.91 -5.48
C LEU A 90 -2.82 -5.21 -4.77
N VAL A 91 -2.97 -3.91 -4.54
CA VAL A 91 -2.05 -3.13 -3.70
C VAL A 91 -2.78 -2.69 -2.44
N ASN A 92 -2.40 -3.27 -1.31
CA ASN A 92 -2.91 -2.90 0.00
C ASN A 92 -2.08 -1.76 0.60
N ALA A 93 -2.50 -0.50 0.34
CA ALA A 93 -1.78 0.68 0.79
C ALA A 93 -2.45 1.44 1.96
N VAL A 94 -3.60 0.96 2.45
CA VAL A 94 -4.24 1.53 3.65
C VAL A 94 -3.34 1.35 4.86
N GLY A 95 -3.16 2.40 5.65
CA GLY A 95 -2.43 2.32 6.91
C GLY A 95 -1.75 3.63 7.32
N GLY A 96 -1.16 3.58 8.50
CA GLY A 96 -0.42 4.68 9.10
C GLY A 96 -0.48 4.65 10.62
N SER A 97 0.48 5.33 11.26
CA SER A 97 0.58 5.46 12.72
C SER A 97 -0.17 6.67 13.27
N THR A 98 -0.49 7.65 12.42
CA THR A 98 -0.97 8.99 12.85
C THR A 98 -2.49 9.06 13.08
N ILE A 99 -3.14 7.93 13.33
CA ILE A 99 -4.57 7.86 13.69
C ILE A 99 -4.81 7.97 15.20
N ILE A 100 -3.76 7.97 16.00
CA ILE A 100 -3.78 8.21 17.44
C ILE A 100 -3.05 9.51 17.77
N ALA A 101 -3.30 10.07 18.94
CA ALA A 101 -2.78 11.37 19.33
C ALA A 101 -1.23 11.40 19.37
N ASP A 102 -0.61 10.39 19.98
CA ASP A 102 0.84 10.22 20.00
C ASP A 102 1.27 8.96 19.25
N PRO A 103 1.69 9.07 17.98
CA PRO A 103 2.13 7.92 17.18
C PRO A 103 3.33 7.16 17.75
N ALA A 104 4.13 7.80 18.62
CA ALA A 104 5.31 7.22 19.29
C ALA A 104 5.03 6.77 20.73
N ALA A 105 3.76 6.75 21.15
CA ALA A 105 3.38 6.37 22.52
C ALA A 105 4.00 5.02 22.91
N THR A 106 4.62 5.02 24.09
CA THR A 106 5.13 3.80 24.72
C THR A 106 3.98 2.91 25.19
N THR A 107 4.24 1.61 25.34
CA THR A 107 3.18 0.61 25.56
C THR A 107 2.30 0.92 26.79
N GLU A 108 2.90 1.41 27.88
CA GLU A 108 2.18 1.76 29.10
C GLU A 108 1.29 3.00 28.97
N LYS A 109 1.49 3.82 27.92
CA LYS A 109 0.66 4.99 27.60
C LYS A 109 -0.45 4.70 26.61
N LEU A 110 -0.36 3.58 25.88
CA LEU A 110 -1.39 3.18 24.92
C LEU A 110 -2.64 2.71 25.66
N THR A 111 -3.79 3.24 25.26
CA THR A 111 -5.08 2.67 25.66
C THR A 111 -5.39 1.42 24.81
N LEU A 112 -6.24 0.54 25.35
CA LEU A 112 -6.73 -0.62 24.58
C LEU A 112 -7.46 -0.17 23.31
N ALA A 113 -8.17 0.95 23.33
CA ALA A 113 -8.86 1.50 22.17
C ALA A 113 -7.89 1.92 21.06
N GLU A 114 -6.80 2.61 21.41
CA GLU A 114 -5.75 2.99 20.44
C GLU A 114 -5.03 1.77 19.86
N TRP A 115 -4.73 0.78 20.71
CA TRP A 115 -4.18 -0.50 20.28
C TRP A 115 -5.08 -1.17 19.24
N GLN A 116 -6.37 -1.33 19.55
CA GLN A 116 -7.36 -1.94 18.65
C GLN A 116 -7.54 -1.14 17.37
N ALA A 117 -7.60 0.20 17.47
CA ALA A 117 -7.73 1.07 16.31
C ALA A 117 -6.55 0.93 15.34
N LEU A 118 -5.31 0.88 15.84
CA LEU A 118 -4.11 0.71 15.01
C LEU A 118 -4.05 -0.67 14.34
N LEU A 119 -4.41 -1.74 15.04
CA LEU A 119 -4.51 -3.08 14.45
C LEU A 119 -5.61 -3.13 13.39
N HIS A 120 -6.78 -2.60 13.70
CA HIS A 120 -7.91 -2.58 12.77
C HIS A 120 -7.59 -1.77 11.51
N PHE A 121 -7.09 -0.55 11.66
CA PHE A 121 -6.78 0.32 10.53
C PHE A 121 -5.68 -0.24 9.62
N ASN A 122 -4.64 -0.84 10.17
CA ASN A 122 -3.48 -1.27 9.40
C ASN A 122 -3.60 -2.72 8.91
N LEU A 123 -4.05 -3.66 9.76
CA LEU A 123 -4.00 -5.08 9.47
C LEU A 123 -5.34 -5.60 8.92
N THR A 124 -6.48 -5.20 9.54
CA THR A 124 -7.79 -5.69 9.10
C THR A 124 -8.13 -5.23 7.68
N GLY A 125 -7.86 -3.97 7.31
CA GLY A 125 -8.08 -3.49 5.95
C GLY A 125 -7.28 -4.28 4.90
N THR A 126 -6.03 -4.63 5.20
CA THR A 126 -5.21 -5.51 4.34
C THR A 126 -5.84 -6.89 4.19
N PHE A 127 -6.38 -7.46 5.27
CA PHE A 127 -7.07 -8.75 5.23
C PHE A 127 -8.36 -8.69 4.40
N LEU A 128 -9.22 -7.70 4.61
CA LEU A 128 -10.52 -7.61 3.94
C LEU A 128 -10.39 -7.57 2.41
N PHE A 129 -9.55 -6.69 1.88
CA PHE A 129 -9.32 -6.62 0.43
C PHE A 129 -8.68 -7.90 -0.11
N THR A 130 -7.71 -8.45 0.60
CA THR A 130 -7.08 -9.73 0.21
C THR A 130 -8.10 -10.85 0.17
N HIS A 131 -8.93 -10.98 1.22
CA HIS A 131 -9.98 -12.00 1.31
C HIS A 131 -10.99 -11.90 0.14
N ALA A 132 -11.44 -10.69 -0.17
CA ALA A 132 -12.41 -10.46 -1.25
C ALA A 132 -11.83 -10.74 -2.65
N VAL A 133 -10.55 -10.41 -2.89
CA VAL A 133 -9.90 -10.57 -4.21
C VAL A 133 -9.47 -12.02 -4.48
N LEU A 134 -9.09 -12.78 -3.46
CA LEU A 134 -8.56 -14.14 -3.63
C LEU A 134 -9.44 -15.07 -4.47
N PRO A 135 -10.79 -15.15 -4.28
CA PRO A 135 -11.62 -16.01 -5.11
C PRO A 135 -11.56 -15.67 -6.62
N VAL A 136 -11.36 -14.39 -6.95
CA VAL A 136 -11.20 -13.92 -8.34
C VAL A 136 -9.87 -14.42 -8.89
N MET A 137 -8.76 -14.14 -8.19
CA MET A 137 -7.40 -14.55 -8.61
C MET A 137 -7.24 -16.08 -8.67
N GLN A 138 -7.86 -16.83 -7.74
CA GLN A 138 -7.84 -18.29 -7.73
C GLN A 138 -8.52 -18.88 -8.98
N ARG A 139 -9.67 -18.33 -9.40
CA ARG A 139 -10.31 -18.73 -10.68
C ARG A 139 -9.44 -18.40 -11.89
N GLN A 140 -8.74 -17.29 -11.85
CA GLN A 140 -7.80 -16.88 -12.91
C GLN A 140 -6.53 -17.73 -12.95
N LYS A 141 -6.19 -18.45 -11.86
CA LYS A 141 -4.89 -19.12 -11.66
C LYS A 141 -3.72 -18.14 -11.83
N SER A 142 -3.92 -16.90 -11.50
CA SER A 142 -2.94 -15.83 -11.66
C SER A 142 -3.33 -14.62 -10.81
N GLY A 143 -2.36 -13.96 -10.21
CA GLY A 143 -2.53 -12.71 -9.50
C GLY A 143 -1.28 -12.30 -8.75
N LYS A 144 -1.17 -11.02 -8.42
CA LYS A 144 -0.09 -10.51 -7.56
C LYS A 144 -0.65 -9.57 -6.50
N ILE A 145 -0.27 -9.82 -5.27
CA ILE A 145 -0.67 -9.01 -4.11
C ILE A 145 0.58 -8.37 -3.53
N VAL A 146 0.56 -7.04 -3.36
CA VAL A 146 1.64 -6.31 -2.72
C VAL A 146 1.11 -5.53 -1.52
N ASN A 147 1.58 -5.86 -0.34
CA ASN A 147 1.17 -5.27 0.93
C ASN A 147 2.15 -4.17 1.39
N LEU A 148 1.65 -3.14 2.07
CA LEU A 148 2.48 -2.14 2.73
C LEU A 148 2.69 -2.51 4.20
N ALA A 149 3.83 -3.16 4.50
CA ALA A 149 4.38 -3.31 5.85
C ALA A 149 5.06 -2.00 6.31
N SER A 150 6.09 -2.09 7.10
CA SER A 150 6.96 -0.98 7.56
C SER A 150 8.19 -1.55 8.25
N ILE A 151 9.30 -0.81 8.29
CA ILE A 151 10.43 -1.13 9.16
C ILE A 151 10.03 -1.14 10.64
N ALA A 152 8.97 -0.43 11.03
CA ALA A 152 8.41 -0.50 12.38
C ALA A 152 8.01 -1.93 12.77
N GLY A 153 7.50 -2.72 11.82
CA GLY A 153 7.17 -4.13 12.04
C GLY A 153 8.38 -5.03 12.29
N ARG A 154 9.59 -4.50 12.14
CA ARG A 154 10.86 -5.15 12.50
C ARG A 154 11.47 -4.58 13.77
N GLY A 155 10.76 -3.68 14.47
CA GLY A 155 11.26 -2.99 15.66
C GLY A 155 12.31 -1.89 15.36
N LEU A 156 12.42 -1.44 14.11
CA LEU A 156 13.45 -0.48 13.67
C LEU A 156 12.96 0.97 13.63
N SER A 157 11.85 1.32 14.28
CA SER A 157 11.31 2.69 14.29
C SER A 157 11.01 3.17 15.70
N GLU A 158 11.81 4.10 16.19
CA GLU A 158 11.60 4.79 17.47
C GLU A 158 10.37 5.74 17.42
N ALA A 159 9.98 6.18 16.23
CA ALA A 159 8.87 7.12 16.00
C ALA A 159 7.51 6.43 15.82
N SER A 160 7.36 5.19 16.32
CA SER A 160 6.10 4.44 16.18
C SER A 160 5.80 3.60 17.41
N SER A 161 4.52 3.54 17.78
CA SER A 161 4.06 2.74 18.91
C SER A 161 4.19 1.23 18.66
N SER A 162 4.22 0.46 19.76
CA SER A 162 4.20 -1.01 19.70
C SER A 162 2.97 -1.56 18.98
N ALA A 163 1.82 -0.90 19.09
CA ALA A 163 0.60 -1.29 18.36
C ALA A 163 0.77 -1.18 16.83
N TYR A 164 1.35 -0.09 16.34
CA TYR A 164 1.65 0.06 14.92
C TYR A 164 2.71 -0.95 14.46
N ALA A 165 3.77 -1.12 15.25
CA ALA A 165 4.81 -2.12 14.97
C ALA A 165 4.22 -3.53 14.88
N THR A 166 3.34 -3.91 15.82
CA THR A 166 2.64 -5.20 15.83
C THR A 166 1.78 -5.37 14.57
N ALA A 167 0.98 -4.36 14.20
CA ALA A 167 0.17 -4.43 12.99
C ALA A 167 1.02 -4.62 11.73
N LYS A 168 2.13 -3.90 11.60
CA LYS A 168 3.03 -3.98 10.44
C LYS A 168 3.88 -5.25 10.43
N GLY A 169 4.24 -5.79 11.59
CA GLY A 169 4.81 -7.13 11.74
C GLY A 169 3.81 -8.22 11.35
N GLY A 170 2.54 -8.05 11.75
CA GLY A 170 1.44 -8.92 11.34
C GLY A 170 1.24 -8.97 9.82
N ILE A 171 1.36 -7.83 9.11
CA ILE A 171 1.31 -7.80 7.64
C ILE A 171 2.46 -8.62 7.02
N ALA A 172 3.67 -8.54 7.57
CA ALA A 172 4.80 -9.32 7.07
C ALA A 172 4.58 -10.83 7.25
N ALA A 173 4.10 -11.24 8.42
CA ALA A 173 3.75 -12.64 8.71
C ALA A 173 2.60 -13.12 7.82
N PHE A 174 1.53 -12.32 7.67
CA PHE A 174 0.41 -12.59 6.78
C PHE A 174 0.86 -12.76 5.32
N THR A 175 1.72 -11.88 4.83
CA THR A 175 2.31 -11.95 3.48
C THR A 175 3.03 -13.28 3.27
N LYS A 176 3.90 -13.66 4.21
CA LYS A 176 4.65 -14.93 4.12
C LYS A 176 3.75 -16.15 4.12
N LYS A 177 2.79 -16.18 5.04
CA LYS A 177 1.84 -17.29 5.14
C LYS A 177 0.96 -17.40 3.90
N LEU A 178 0.42 -16.28 3.44
CA LEU A 178 -0.46 -16.22 2.27
C LEU A 178 0.26 -16.64 0.98
N ALA A 179 1.53 -16.28 0.82
CA ALA A 179 2.34 -16.73 -0.32
C ALA A 179 2.46 -18.26 -0.40
N MET A 180 2.59 -18.94 0.75
CA MET A 180 2.61 -20.40 0.81
C MET A 180 1.23 -21.01 0.46
N GLU A 181 0.15 -20.39 0.90
CA GLU A 181 -1.21 -20.84 0.64
C GLU A 181 -1.63 -20.67 -0.82
N GLN A 182 -1.19 -19.58 -1.43
CA GLN A 182 -1.66 -19.17 -2.76
C GLN A 182 -0.70 -19.47 -3.90
N GLY A 183 0.53 -19.84 -3.61
CA GLY A 183 1.50 -20.29 -4.63
C GLY A 183 0.96 -21.38 -5.56
N PRO A 184 0.29 -22.46 -5.04
CA PRO A 184 -0.34 -23.48 -5.89
C PRO A 184 -1.45 -22.93 -6.83
N ASN A 185 -1.97 -21.74 -6.55
CA ASN A 185 -2.94 -21.06 -7.40
C ASN A 185 -2.29 -20.06 -8.39
N GLY A 186 -0.96 -20.00 -8.47
CA GLY A 186 -0.26 -19.06 -9.35
C GLY A 186 -0.32 -17.60 -8.87
N ILE A 187 -0.50 -17.38 -7.56
CA ILE A 187 -0.61 -16.03 -6.99
C ILE A 187 0.65 -15.71 -6.19
N ASN A 188 1.36 -14.63 -6.59
CA ASN A 188 2.48 -14.09 -5.83
C ASN A 188 1.98 -13.13 -4.76
N VAL A 189 2.55 -13.23 -3.56
CA VAL A 189 2.23 -12.33 -2.46
C VAL A 189 3.50 -11.80 -1.83
N ASN A 190 3.72 -10.49 -1.89
CA ASN A 190 4.90 -9.83 -1.34
C ASN A 190 4.50 -8.59 -0.55
N ALA A 191 5.44 -8.03 0.19
CA ALA A 191 5.29 -6.75 0.87
C ALA A 191 6.52 -5.87 0.64
N ILE A 192 6.33 -4.56 0.76
CA ILE A 192 7.42 -3.62 0.98
C ILE A 192 7.38 -3.10 2.42
N ALA A 193 8.52 -2.79 2.99
CA ALA A 193 8.66 -2.20 4.32
C ALA A 193 9.35 -0.83 4.21
N PRO A 194 8.58 0.25 4.02
CA PRO A 194 9.11 1.61 3.98
C PRO A 194 9.71 2.05 5.32
N ALA A 195 10.76 2.88 5.25
CA ALA A 195 11.09 3.85 6.29
C ALA A 195 10.22 5.11 6.16
N THR A 196 10.59 6.19 6.88
CA THR A 196 9.89 7.47 6.76
C THR A 196 9.90 7.95 5.32
N THR A 197 8.71 8.10 4.77
CA THR A 197 8.48 8.49 3.38
C THR A 197 7.71 9.80 3.33
N LEU A 198 8.25 10.79 2.64
CA LEU A 198 7.62 12.09 2.45
C LEU A 198 6.44 11.93 1.49
N THR A 199 5.27 11.85 2.05
CA THR A 199 3.97 11.85 1.38
C THR A 199 3.23 13.14 1.71
N GLU A 200 2.09 13.39 1.10
CA GLU A 200 1.23 14.54 1.39
C GLU A 200 0.81 14.60 2.88
N ARG A 201 0.77 13.46 3.55
CA ARG A 201 0.47 13.35 4.99
C ARG A 201 1.68 13.62 5.89
N ILE A 202 2.85 13.12 5.52
CA ILE A 202 4.06 13.16 6.37
C ILE A 202 4.92 14.38 6.04
N GLY A 203 5.01 14.77 4.77
CA GLY A 203 5.85 15.87 4.30
C GLY A 203 5.63 17.19 5.06
N PRO A 204 4.39 17.67 5.24
CA PRO A 204 4.13 18.92 5.96
C PRO A 204 4.68 18.91 7.40
N ARG A 205 4.51 17.81 8.13
CA ARG A 205 5.04 17.66 9.50
C ARG A 205 6.56 17.63 9.52
N TRP A 206 7.18 16.94 8.56
CA TRP A 206 8.63 16.88 8.46
C TRP A 206 9.24 18.23 8.09
N HIS A 207 8.60 19.00 7.20
CA HIS A 207 9.07 20.33 6.83
C HIS A 207 8.95 21.36 7.96
N GLN A 208 8.06 21.12 8.94
CA GLN A 208 7.90 21.96 10.14
C GLN A 208 8.94 21.65 11.22
N LYS A 209 9.71 20.56 11.12
CA LYS A 209 10.80 20.27 12.06
C LYS A 209 11.91 21.33 11.97
N PRO A 210 12.63 21.59 13.07
CA PRO A 210 13.85 22.39 13.07
C PRO A 210 14.84 21.88 12.01
N PRO A 211 15.65 22.78 11.38
CA PRO A 211 16.62 22.37 10.35
C PRO A 211 17.58 21.26 10.81
N GLU A 212 18.07 21.35 12.04
CA GLU A 212 18.96 20.38 12.66
C GLU A 212 18.33 18.97 12.79
N GLU A 213 17.04 18.89 13.12
CA GLU A 213 16.33 17.61 13.17
C GLU A 213 16.15 16.99 11.78
N ARG A 214 15.85 17.86 10.79
CA ARG A 214 15.73 17.41 9.40
C ARG A 214 17.07 16.90 8.85
N GLU A 215 18.15 17.59 9.20
CA GLU A 215 19.50 17.16 8.83
C GLU A 215 19.87 15.84 9.52
N ALA A 216 19.53 15.68 10.80
CA ALA A 216 19.72 14.44 11.53
C ALA A 216 18.93 13.27 10.88
N ASP A 217 17.67 13.48 10.47
CA ASP A 217 16.87 12.49 9.76
C ASP A 217 17.55 12.08 8.42
N ILE A 218 18.05 13.07 7.66
CA ILE A 218 18.76 12.85 6.40
C ILE A 218 20.06 12.08 6.64
N ASN A 219 20.84 12.48 7.65
CA ASN A 219 22.14 11.89 7.97
C ASN A 219 22.03 10.45 8.50
N ARG A 220 20.91 10.10 9.14
CA ARG A 220 20.60 8.74 9.57
C ARG A 220 20.36 7.79 8.38
N THR A 221 19.90 8.33 7.25
CA THR A 221 19.67 7.55 6.03
C THR A 221 20.99 7.43 5.23
N PRO A 222 21.52 6.23 5.01
CA PRO A 222 22.77 6.05 4.23
C PRO A 222 22.77 6.73 2.86
N LEU A 223 21.64 6.71 2.13
CA LEU A 223 21.50 7.43 0.85
C LEU A 223 21.36 8.95 0.99
N ARG A 224 21.48 9.51 2.21
CA ARG A 224 21.52 10.96 2.48
C ARG A 224 20.34 11.75 1.92
N ARG A 225 19.17 11.14 1.91
CA ARG A 225 17.90 11.78 1.58
C ARG A 225 16.74 11.05 2.21
N MET A 226 15.62 11.74 2.32
CA MET A 226 14.36 11.10 2.71
C MET A 226 13.77 10.30 1.55
N GLY A 227 13.04 9.23 1.87
CA GLY A 227 12.29 8.47 0.90
C GLY A 227 11.09 9.26 0.35
N LEU A 228 10.80 9.09 -0.92
CA LEU A 228 9.64 9.65 -1.61
C LEU A 228 8.61 8.54 -1.90
N ALA A 229 7.36 8.92 -2.09
CA ALA A 229 6.31 7.98 -2.49
C ALA A 229 6.68 7.21 -3.78
N SER A 230 7.33 7.88 -4.73
CA SER A 230 7.80 7.28 -5.97
C SER A 230 8.92 6.24 -5.78
N ASP A 231 9.78 6.36 -4.76
CA ASP A 231 10.79 5.35 -4.46
C ASP A 231 10.11 4.03 -4.05
N GLN A 232 9.10 4.13 -3.20
CA GLN A 232 8.31 2.99 -2.73
C GLN A 232 7.51 2.36 -3.87
N ALA A 233 6.82 3.21 -4.66
CA ALA A 233 5.98 2.78 -5.76
C ALA A 233 6.75 2.02 -6.86
N LYS A 234 7.99 2.39 -7.15
CA LYS A 234 8.84 1.68 -8.12
C LYS A 234 9.12 0.24 -7.70
N VAL A 235 9.45 0.01 -6.43
CA VAL A 235 9.68 -1.35 -5.90
C VAL A 235 8.37 -2.13 -5.85
N LEU A 236 7.27 -1.49 -5.46
CA LEU A 236 5.94 -2.09 -5.46
C LEU A 236 5.53 -2.52 -6.88
N CYS A 237 5.69 -1.66 -7.87
CA CYS A 237 5.40 -1.96 -9.28
C CYS A 237 6.32 -3.05 -9.84
N PHE A 238 7.60 -3.13 -9.42
CA PHE A 238 8.45 -4.27 -9.75
C PHE A 238 7.84 -5.58 -9.22
N LEU A 239 7.46 -5.62 -7.93
CA LEU A 239 6.85 -6.81 -7.32
C LEU A 239 5.51 -7.21 -7.96
N ALA A 240 4.77 -6.25 -8.51
CA ALA A 240 3.53 -6.49 -9.24
C ALA A 240 3.76 -6.89 -10.71
N SER A 241 4.95 -6.69 -11.28
CA SER A 241 5.25 -6.97 -12.68
C SER A 241 5.70 -8.42 -12.91
N SER A 242 5.80 -8.82 -14.19
CA SER A 242 6.39 -10.10 -14.60
C SER A 242 7.87 -10.24 -14.23
N ASP A 243 8.58 -9.14 -14.02
CA ASP A 243 9.99 -9.16 -13.58
C ASP A 243 10.17 -9.83 -12.21
N ALA A 244 9.09 -9.98 -11.45
CA ALA A 244 9.04 -10.61 -10.13
C ALA A 244 8.24 -11.94 -10.11
N ASP A 245 8.13 -12.67 -11.23
CA ASP A 245 7.32 -13.91 -11.30
C ASP A 245 7.83 -15.00 -10.36
N PHE A 246 9.13 -15.06 -10.07
CA PHE A 246 9.70 -16.03 -9.13
C PHE A 246 9.96 -15.44 -7.74
N VAL A 247 9.35 -14.27 -7.44
CA VAL A 247 9.47 -13.59 -6.15
C VAL A 247 8.13 -13.69 -5.42
N THR A 248 8.09 -14.41 -4.28
CA THR A 248 6.89 -14.51 -3.43
C THR A 248 7.26 -14.75 -1.97
N GLY A 249 6.43 -14.28 -1.06
CA GLY A 249 6.60 -14.44 0.39
C GLY A 249 7.67 -13.56 1.00
N LEU A 250 8.10 -12.49 0.31
CA LEU A 250 9.11 -11.56 0.79
C LEU A 250 8.50 -10.28 1.34
N THR A 251 9.18 -9.69 2.30
CA THR A 251 9.01 -8.29 2.71
C THR A 251 10.31 -7.57 2.42
N ILE A 252 10.31 -6.67 1.45
CA ILE A 252 11.48 -5.94 0.98
C ILE A 252 11.58 -4.58 1.68
N ASP A 253 12.69 -4.32 2.34
CA ASP A 253 12.97 -3.03 2.96
C ASP A 253 13.30 -1.99 1.89
N VAL A 254 12.53 -0.89 1.87
CA VAL A 254 12.73 0.23 0.95
C VAL A 254 13.01 1.48 1.80
N THR A 255 14.22 1.55 2.31
CA THR A 255 14.59 2.43 3.44
C THR A 255 15.71 3.42 3.13
N GLY A 256 16.40 3.26 2.01
CA GLY A 256 17.62 4.01 1.73
C GLY A 256 18.83 3.55 2.56
N GLY A 257 18.76 2.34 3.16
CA GLY A 257 19.85 1.67 3.88
C GLY A 257 19.73 1.67 5.41
N ILE A 258 18.59 2.13 5.95
CA ILE A 258 18.30 2.05 7.41
C ILE A 258 18.00 0.59 7.78
#